data_04f840b138171a0bbf8d921ea5936f0c
#
_entry.id   04f840b138171a0bbf8d921ea5936f0c
#
_cell.length_a   1.000
_cell.length_b   1.000
_cell.length_c   1.000
_cell.angle_alpha   90.00
_cell.angle_beta   90.00
_cell.angle_gamma   90.00
#
_symmetry.space_group_name_H-M   'P 1'
#
loop_
_entity.id
_entity.type
_entity.pdbx_description
1 polymer ?
#
loop_
_entity_poly.entity_id
_entity_poly.type
_entity_poly.pdbx_seq_one_letter_code
_entity_poly.pdbx_strand_id
1 'polypeptide(L)'
;MIEIRRASVTSKEAVQLIEELSSILENITGSSGNASFQADALKAARTIFVIAYSVGEPVGCGALQNYSNDIAEIKRVYSKIKGVGIGTQILWTLEEYAYSYGYRKIVLETRKINTTAVRFYQKNGYRICPNYGKYAHHEEAVCFYKSIV
;
A
#
# COMPACT_ATOMS: atom_id res chain seq x y z
N MET A 1 18.56 11.38 -0.46
CA MET A 1 17.26 12.05 -0.43
C MET A 1 16.24 11.24 -1.21
N ILE A 2 15.04 11.10 -0.65
CA ILE A 2 13.95 10.36 -1.29
C ILE A 2 12.97 11.34 -1.90
N GLU A 3 12.65 11.15 -3.16
CA GLU A 3 11.63 11.93 -3.86
C GLU A 3 10.47 10.99 -4.21
N ILE A 4 9.23 11.40 -3.89
CA ILE A 4 8.04 10.59 -4.18
C ILE A 4 7.23 11.32 -5.23
N ARG A 5 6.92 10.61 -6.34
CA ARG A 5 6.20 11.16 -7.48
C ARG A 5 4.99 10.33 -7.82
N ARG A 6 3.97 11.00 -8.32
CA ARG A 6 2.84 10.32 -8.96
C ARG A 6 3.35 9.59 -10.20
N ALA A 7 2.79 8.41 -10.45
CA ALA A 7 3.19 7.62 -11.61
C ALA A 7 2.00 6.83 -12.15
N SER A 8 2.09 6.44 -13.42
CA SER A 8 1.15 5.48 -13.97
C SER A 8 1.50 4.09 -13.46
N VAL A 9 0.48 3.34 -13.02
CA VAL A 9 0.67 1.95 -12.59
C VAL A 9 1.12 1.04 -13.74
N THR A 10 0.96 1.50 -14.98
CA THR A 10 1.41 0.77 -16.17
C THR A 10 2.78 1.21 -16.66
N SER A 11 3.43 2.15 -15.99
CA SER A 11 4.79 2.54 -16.36
C SER A 11 5.76 1.39 -16.15
N LYS A 12 6.88 1.42 -16.88
CA LYS A 12 7.91 0.39 -16.78
C LYS A 12 8.42 0.22 -15.35
N GLU A 13 8.68 1.33 -14.67
CA GLU A 13 9.16 1.34 -13.29
C GLU A 13 8.12 0.77 -12.33
N ALA A 14 6.84 1.14 -12.50
CA ALA A 14 5.77 0.62 -11.68
C ALA A 14 5.62 -0.90 -11.84
N VAL A 15 5.61 -1.38 -13.07
CA VAL A 15 5.48 -2.82 -13.36
C VAL A 15 6.64 -3.59 -12.71
N GLN A 16 7.85 -3.09 -12.82
CA GLN A 16 9.03 -3.74 -12.23
C GLN A 16 8.93 -3.80 -10.71
N LEU A 17 8.55 -2.71 -10.06
CA LEU A 17 8.43 -2.67 -8.60
C LEU A 17 7.31 -3.60 -8.11
N ILE A 18 6.18 -3.63 -8.80
CA ILE A 18 5.05 -4.50 -8.45
C ILE A 18 5.44 -5.97 -8.61
N GLU A 19 6.18 -6.32 -9.66
CA GLU A 19 6.67 -7.69 -9.86
C GLU A 19 7.64 -8.10 -8.76
N GLU A 20 8.54 -7.23 -8.35
CA GLU A 20 9.46 -7.49 -7.24
C GLU A 20 8.69 -7.76 -5.94
N LEU A 21 7.70 -6.91 -5.64
CA LEU A 21 6.86 -7.09 -4.46
C LEU A 21 6.09 -8.40 -4.52
N SER A 22 5.52 -8.72 -5.67
CA SER A 22 4.76 -9.96 -5.87
C SER A 22 5.62 -11.19 -5.58
N SER A 23 6.87 -11.20 -6.04
CA SER A 23 7.81 -12.30 -5.76
C SER A 23 8.14 -12.41 -4.27
N ILE A 24 8.36 -11.29 -3.60
CA ILE A 24 8.64 -11.28 -2.16
C ILE A 24 7.44 -11.80 -1.38
N LEU A 25 6.23 -11.35 -1.70
CA LEU A 25 5.01 -11.79 -1.02
C LEU A 25 4.78 -13.29 -1.23
N GLU A 26 5.01 -13.78 -2.44
CA GLU A 26 4.86 -15.21 -2.74
C GLU A 26 5.81 -16.06 -1.89
N ASN A 27 7.05 -15.60 -1.69
CA ASN A 27 8.01 -16.27 -0.84
C ASN A 27 7.63 -16.25 0.64
N ILE A 28 6.98 -15.18 1.11
CA ILE A 28 6.59 -15.05 2.53
C ILE A 28 5.27 -15.77 2.80
N THR A 29 4.28 -15.60 1.95
CA THR A 29 2.89 -15.97 2.23
C THR A 29 2.34 -17.09 1.35
N GLY A 30 3.05 -17.44 0.29
CA GLY A 30 2.56 -18.40 -0.71
C GLY A 30 1.63 -17.75 -1.75
N SER A 31 1.40 -16.43 -1.68
CA SER A 31 0.55 -15.71 -2.62
C SER A 31 1.22 -14.39 -3.02
N SER A 32 1.14 -14.06 -4.31
CA SER A 32 1.70 -12.81 -4.84
C SER A 32 0.93 -11.57 -4.43
N GLY A 33 -0.32 -11.72 -3.99
CA GLY A 33 -1.22 -10.60 -3.73
C GLY A 33 -1.87 -10.05 -5.00
N ASN A 34 -1.56 -10.59 -6.17
CA ASN A 34 -2.11 -10.08 -7.45
C ASN A 34 -3.63 -10.20 -7.51
N ALA A 35 -4.21 -11.22 -6.90
CA ALA A 35 -5.67 -11.42 -6.89
C ALA A 35 -6.40 -10.28 -6.16
N SER A 36 -5.72 -9.59 -5.24
CA SER A 36 -6.32 -8.51 -4.46
C SER A 36 -6.00 -7.12 -5.01
N PHE A 37 -5.21 -7.03 -6.09
CA PHE A 37 -4.84 -5.75 -6.69
C PHE A 37 -5.19 -5.73 -8.16
N GLN A 38 -6.00 -4.74 -8.54
CA GLN A 38 -6.46 -4.55 -9.91
C GLN A 38 -6.01 -3.17 -10.37
N ALA A 39 -5.14 -3.12 -11.39
CA ALA A 39 -4.63 -1.86 -11.93
C ALA A 39 -5.75 -0.93 -12.40
N ASP A 40 -6.86 -1.48 -12.91
CA ASP A 40 -8.00 -0.71 -13.37
C ASP A 40 -8.66 0.10 -12.24
N ALA A 41 -8.53 -0.32 -10.98
CA ALA A 41 -9.05 0.43 -9.85
C ALA A 41 -8.41 1.82 -9.74
N LEU A 42 -7.19 1.99 -10.28
CA LEU A 42 -6.47 3.26 -10.25
C LEU A 42 -6.84 4.20 -11.39
N LYS A 43 -7.80 3.82 -12.25
CA LYS A 43 -8.38 4.71 -13.24
C LYS A 43 -9.56 5.51 -12.66
N ALA A 44 -10.07 5.11 -11.50
CA ALA A 44 -11.18 5.78 -10.84
C ALA A 44 -10.74 7.13 -10.25
N ALA A 45 -11.71 7.98 -9.93
CA ALA A 45 -11.45 9.24 -9.23
C ALA A 45 -10.93 8.95 -7.82
N ARG A 46 -10.16 9.88 -7.28
CA ARG A 46 -9.62 9.84 -5.91
C ARG A 46 -8.73 8.63 -5.65
N THR A 47 -7.93 8.28 -6.64
CA THR A 47 -6.93 7.21 -6.55
C THR A 47 -5.58 7.76 -6.96
N ILE A 48 -4.50 7.09 -6.52
CA ILE A 48 -3.16 7.48 -6.94
C ILE A 48 -2.19 6.30 -6.80
N PHE A 49 -1.21 6.26 -7.69
CA PHE A 49 -0.04 5.41 -7.56
C PHE A 49 1.19 6.29 -7.45
N VAL A 50 2.07 6.01 -6.51
CA VAL A 50 3.30 6.78 -6.31
C VAL A 50 4.53 5.87 -6.38
N ILE A 51 5.63 6.45 -6.84
CA ILE A 51 6.95 5.80 -6.84
C ILE A 51 7.91 6.67 -6.05
N ALA A 52 8.68 6.04 -5.17
CA ALA A 52 9.77 6.68 -4.45
C ALA A 52 11.07 6.49 -5.22
N TYR A 53 11.84 7.57 -5.36
CA TYR A 53 13.13 7.58 -6.04
C TYR A 53 14.24 7.97 -5.09
N SER A 54 15.38 7.30 -5.21
CA SER A 54 16.60 7.68 -4.54
C SER A 54 17.69 7.89 -5.61
N VAL A 55 18.18 9.12 -5.73
CA VAL A 55 19.20 9.48 -6.74
C VAL A 55 18.75 9.02 -8.15
N GLY A 56 17.48 9.26 -8.46
CA GLY A 56 16.92 8.91 -9.77
C GLY A 56 16.53 7.45 -9.97
N GLU A 57 16.80 6.58 -9.00
CA GLU A 57 16.47 5.16 -9.09
C GLU A 57 15.16 4.86 -8.36
N PRO A 58 14.23 4.08 -8.96
CA PRO A 58 13.00 3.71 -8.27
C PRO A 58 13.31 2.71 -7.16
N VAL A 59 12.92 3.06 -5.92
CA VAL A 59 13.25 2.28 -4.73
C VAL A 59 12.02 1.85 -3.92
N GLY A 60 10.83 2.24 -4.33
CA GLY A 60 9.62 1.84 -3.64
C GLY A 60 8.37 2.36 -4.32
N CYS A 61 7.22 1.88 -3.88
CA CYS A 61 5.94 2.30 -4.44
C CYS A 61 4.80 2.11 -3.45
N GLY A 62 3.64 2.63 -3.80
CA GLY A 62 2.40 2.41 -3.06
C GLY A 62 1.20 2.92 -3.85
N ALA A 63 0.04 2.38 -3.54
CA ALA A 63 -1.21 2.73 -4.21
C ALA A 63 -2.27 3.10 -3.19
N LEU A 64 -3.12 4.06 -3.56
CA LEU A 64 -4.31 4.44 -2.81
C LEU A 64 -5.49 4.27 -3.75
N GLN A 65 -6.47 3.49 -3.33
CA GLN A 65 -7.68 3.31 -4.11
C GLN A 65 -8.93 3.53 -3.27
N ASN A 66 -10.05 3.68 -3.93
CA ASN A 66 -11.33 3.90 -3.26
C ASN A 66 -11.85 2.57 -2.69
N TYR A 67 -12.29 2.59 -1.43
CA TYR A 67 -13.05 1.49 -0.85
C TYR A 67 -14.53 1.88 -0.71
N SER A 68 -14.77 3.06 -0.18
CA SER A 68 -16.11 3.64 -0.08
C SER A 68 -15.98 5.17 -0.14
N ASN A 69 -17.11 5.89 0.01
CA ASN A 69 -17.08 7.34 -0.09
C ASN A 69 -16.12 7.98 0.92
N ASP A 70 -16.04 7.46 2.14
CA ASP A 70 -15.21 8.03 3.19
C ASP A 70 -13.93 7.23 3.48
N ILE A 71 -13.76 6.07 2.86
CA ILE A 71 -12.68 5.14 3.18
C ILE A 71 -11.84 4.85 1.95
N ALA A 72 -10.54 5.09 2.08
CA ALA A 72 -9.55 4.70 1.08
C ALA A 72 -8.86 3.40 1.49
N GLU A 73 -8.36 2.66 0.52
CA GLU A 73 -7.58 1.45 0.77
C GLU A 73 -6.17 1.62 0.23
N ILE A 74 -5.19 1.31 1.06
CA ILE A 74 -3.78 1.30 0.66
C ILE A 74 -3.41 -0.10 0.18
N LYS A 75 -2.69 -0.15 -0.94
CA LYS A 75 -2.24 -1.38 -1.59
C LYS A 75 -0.80 -1.21 -2.08
N ARG A 76 -0.10 -2.33 -2.21
CA ARG A 76 1.19 -2.41 -2.90
C ARG A 76 2.28 -1.49 -2.32
N VAL A 77 2.30 -1.30 -1.01
CA VAL A 77 3.39 -0.58 -0.37
C VAL A 77 4.65 -1.46 -0.38
N TYR A 78 5.71 -0.93 -0.97
CA TYR A 78 6.95 -1.66 -1.16
C TYR A 78 8.15 -0.74 -1.02
N SER A 79 9.19 -1.21 -0.34
CA SER A 79 10.47 -0.53 -0.24
C SER A 79 11.58 -1.53 -0.52
N LYS A 80 12.44 -1.22 -1.51
CA LYS A 80 13.60 -2.07 -1.83
C LYS A 80 14.65 -2.01 -0.75
N ILE A 81 14.81 -0.85 -0.10
CA ILE A 81 15.86 -0.59 0.87
C ILE A 81 15.21 -0.50 2.24
N LYS A 82 15.60 -1.40 3.15
CA LYS A 82 15.05 -1.44 4.49
C LYS A 82 15.81 -0.51 5.44
N GLY A 83 15.13 -0.03 6.47
CA GLY A 83 15.76 0.69 7.57
C GLY A 83 16.08 2.16 7.32
N VAL A 84 15.66 2.72 6.17
CA VAL A 84 15.92 4.14 5.85
C VAL A 84 14.65 4.97 5.71
N GLY A 85 13.49 4.42 6.10
CA GLY A 85 12.24 5.17 6.18
C GLY A 85 11.50 5.38 4.88
N ILE A 86 11.84 4.68 3.80
CA ILE A 86 11.17 4.85 2.50
C ILE A 86 9.70 4.47 2.60
N GLY A 87 9.40 3.32 3.21
CA GLY A 87 8.01 2.87 3.38
C GLY A 87 7.16 3.86 4.17
N THR A 88 7.73 4.44 5.23
CA THR A 88 7.05 5.45 6.04
C THR A 88 6.76 6.70 5.24
N GLN A 89 7.71 7.16 4.41
CA GLN A 89 7.49 8.32 3.55
C GLN A 89 6.42 8.06 2.50
N ILE A 90 6.37 6.84 1.96
CA ILE A 90 5.32 6.43 1.02
C ILE A 90 3.96 6.48 1.72
N LEU A 91 3.84 5.91 2.93
CA LEU A 91 2.59 5.95 3.70
C LEU A 91 2.14 7.37 3.96
N TRP A 92 3.04 8.24 4.42
CA TRP A 92 2.70 9.64 4.69
C TRP A 92 2.19 10.34 3.43
N THR A 93 2.82 10.10 2.30
CA THR A 93 2.40 10.70 1.03
C THR A 93 1.01 10.24 0.65
N LEU A 94 0.73 8.93 0.77
CA LEU A 94 -0.60 8.39 0.48
C LEU A 94 -1.65 8.93 1.45
N GLU A 95 -1.31 9.10 2.72
CA GLU A 95 -2.22 9.68 3.73
C GLU A 95 -2.55 11.14 3.39
N GLU A 96 -1.57 11.92 2.94
CA GLU A 96 -1.81 13.30 2.51
C GLU A 96 -2.75 13.35 1.31
N TYR A 97 -2.55 12.48 0.32
CA TYR A 97 -3.47 12.39 -0.82
C TYR A 97 -4.86 11.97 -0.38
N ALA A 98 -4.97 10.98 0.52
CA ALA A 98 -6.25 10.53 1.02
C ALA A 98 -7.00 11.68 1.70
N TYR A 99 -6.30 12.44 2.53
CA TYR A 99 -6.89 13.60 3.20
C TYR A 99 -7.36 14.64 2.18
N SER A 100 -6.53 14.97 1.20
CA SER A 100 -6.87 15.98 0.19
C SER A 100 -8.03 15.53 -0.71
N TYR A 101 -8.22 14.23 -0.90
CA TYR A 101 -9.34 13.68 -1.65
C TYR A 101 -10.65 13.61 -0.85
N GLY A 102 -10.61 13.96 0.44
CA GLY A 102 -11.80 13.97 1.29
C GLY A 102 -12.09 12.65 1.99
N TYR A 103 -11.19 11.68 1.94
CA TYR A 103 -11.33 10.47 2.74
C TYR A 103 -11.14 10.79 4.22
N ARG A 104 -11.79 10.03 5.08
CA ARG A 104 -11.72 10.21 6.53
C ARG A 104 -10.98 9.07 7.21
N LYS A 105 -10.78 7.98 6.52
CA LYS A 105 -10.21 6.75 7.06
C LYS A 105 -9.48 5.98 5.98
N ILE A 106 -8.41 5.32 6.38
CA ILE A 106 -7.66 4.41 5.52
C ILE A 106 -7.76 3.02 6.10
N VAL A 107 -7.95 2.03 5.24
CA VAL A 107 -7.90 0.61 5.59
C VAL A 107 -6.86 -0.09 4.72
N LEU A 108 -6.35 -1.19 5.21
CA LEU A 108 -5.43 -2.02 4.45
C LEU A 108 -5.43 -3.44 5.03
N GLU A 109 -4.93 -4.38 4.24
CA GLU A 109 -4.82 -5.78 4.65
C GLU A 109 -3.41 -6.27 4.37
N THR A 110 -2.90 -7.11 5.26
CA THR A 110 -1.72 -7.91 5.02
C THR A 110 -1.93 -9.30 5.61
N ARG A 111 -0.99 -10.21 5.41
CA ARG A 111 -1.08 -11.55 5.97
C ARG A 111 -0.44 -11.57 7.36
N LYS A 112 -1.05 -12.33 8.28
CA LYS A 112 -0.53 -12.45 9.66
C LYS A 112 0.91 -12.95 9.68
N ILE A 113 1.26 -13.85 8.75
CA ILE A 113 2.60 -14.42 8.66
C ILE A 113 3.65 -13.40 8.24
N ASN A 114 3.23 -12.30 7.59
CA ASN A 114 4.13 -11.22 7.21
C ASN A 114 4.33 -10.28 8.41
N THR A 115 5.06 -10.76 9.41
CA THR A 115 5.24 -10.05 10.68
C THR A 115 5.96 -8.72 10.51
N THR A 116 6.83 -8.61 9.52
CA THR A 116 7.52 -7.34 9.21
C THR A 116 6.52 -6.27 8.80
N ALA A 117 5.57 -6.62 7.92
CA ALA A 117 4.52 -5.69 7.50
C ALA A 117 3.59 -5.34 8.66
N VAL A 118 3.19 -6.32 9.48
CA VAL A 118 2.34 -6.07 10.64
C VAL A 118 2.98 -5.03 11.57
N ARG A 119 4.25 -5.22 11.91
CA ARG A 119 4.97 -4.28 12.77
C ARG A 119 5.10 -2.90 12.14
N PHE A 120 5.36 -2.87 10.83
CA PHE A 120 5.50 -1.62 10.09
C PHE A 120 4.22 -0.78 10.16
N TYR A 121 3.06 -1.40 9.93
CA TYR A 121 1.80 -0.66 10.00
C TYR A 121 1.45 -0.23 11.41
N GLN A 122 1.67 -1.09 12.41
CA GLN A 122 1.44 -0.73 13.81
C GLN A 122 2.33 0.44 14.23
N LYS A 123 3.59 0.43 13.84
CA LYS A 123 4.53 1.51 14.13
C LYS A 123 4.09 2.84 13.51
N ASN A 124 3.40 2.79 12.38
CA ASN A 124 2.93 3.98 11.68
C ASN A 124 1.51 4.40 12.08
N GLY A 125 1.00 3.88 13.19
CA GLY A 125 -0.27 4.33 13.77
C GLY A 125 -1.50 3.60 13.27
N TYR A 126 -1.34 2.52 12.54
CA TYR A 126 -2.45 1.69 12.09
C TYR A 126 -2.84 0.71 13.18
N ARG A 127 -4.15 0.52 13.35
CA ARG A 127 -4.70 -0.38 14.37
C ARG A 127 -5.41 -1.54 13.72
N ILE A 128 -5.30 -2.71 14.34
CA ILE A 128 -6.01 -3.91 13.86
C ILE A 128 -7.51 -3.67 13.98
N CYS A 129 -8.24 -4.06 12.94
CA CYS A 129 -9.70 -3.99 12.91
C CYS A 129 -10.26 -5.33 12.39
N PRO A 130 -11.58 -5.54 12.48
CA PRO A 130 -12.19 -6.73 11.88
C PRO A 130 -11.90 -6.80 10.39
N ASN A 131 -11.67 -8.01 9.89
CA ASN A 131 -11.44 -8.21 8.46
C ASN A 131 -12.63 -7.68 7.66
N TYR A 132 -12.34 -6.99 6.56
CA TYR A 132 -13.35 -6.30 5.76
C TYR A 132 -13.40 -6.84 4.33
N GLY A 133 -14.49 -6.55 3.64
CA GLY A 133 -14.64 -6.85 2.22
C GLY A 133 -14.37 -8.31 1.91
N LYS A 134 -13.58 -8.56 0.89
CA LYS A 134 -13.24 -9.93 0.48
C LYS A 134 -12.35 -10.67 1.47
N TYR A 135 -11.82 -9.98 2.47
CA TYR A 135 -10.98 -10.60 3.51
C TYR A 135 -11.77 -11.11 4.70
N ALA A 136 -13.08 -10.86 4.77
CA ALA A 136 -13.92 -11.11 5.94
C ALA A 136 -13.84 -12.55 6.45
N HIS A 137 -13.64 -13.53 5.56
CA HIS A 137 -13.56 -14.94 5.90
C HIS A 137 -12.18 -15.55 5.71
N HIS A 138 -11.15 -14.73 5.60
CA HIS A 138 -9.77 -15.18 5.42
C HIS A 138 -9.03 -15.12 6.76
N GLU A 139 -8.88 -16.27 7.42
CA GLU A 139 -8.22 -16.34 8.72
C GLU A 139 -6.76 -15.90 8.67
N GLU A 140 -6.09 -16.09 7.55
CA GLU A 140 -4.70 -15.70 7.36
C GLU A 140 -4.50 -14.20 7.19
N ALA A 141 -5.57 -13.45 6.98
CA ALA A 141 -5.51 -12.00 6.76
C ALA A 141 -5.61 -11.25 8.09
N VAL A 142 -4.90 -10.12 8.18
CA VAL A 142 -5.07 -9.14 9.25
C VAL A 142 -5.31 -7.79 8.59
N CYS A 143 -6.36 -7.10 9.05
CA CYS A 143 -6.76 -5.80 8.52
C CYS A 143 -6.47 -4.70 9.53
N PHE A 144 -6.17 -3.53 8.99
CA PHE A 144 -5.81 -2.35 9.78
C PHE A 144 -6.62 -1.16 9.33
N TYR A 145 -6.75 -0.19 10.22
CA TYR A 145 -7.33 1.11 9.89
C TYR A 145 -6.56 2.24 10.54
N LYS A 146 -6.70 3.43 9.97
CA LYS A 146 -6.21 4.67 10.56
C LYS A 146 -7.17 5.79 10.22
N SER A 147 -7.57 6.57 11.24
CA SER A 147 -8.35 7.79 11.03
C SER A 147 -7.41 8.91 10.58
N ILE A 148 -7.83 9.69 9.57
CA ILE A 148 -7.01 10.76 9.00
C ILE A 148 -7.70 12.13 9.05
N VAL A 149 -8.72 12.25 9.88
CA VAL A 149 -9.42 13.54 10.09
C VAL A 149 -8.78 14.34 11.21
#